data_02fb7959936abca6c644562e0de8b13c
#
_entry.id   02fb7959936abca6c644562e0de8b13c
#
_cell.length_a   1.000
_cell.length_b   1.000
_cell.length_c   1.000
_cell.angle_alpha   90.00
_cell.angle_beta   90.00
_cell.angle_gamma   90.00
#
_symmetry.space_group_name_H-M   'P 1'
#
loop_
_entity.id
_entity.type
_entity.pdbx_description
1 polymer ?
#
loop_
_entity_poly.entity_id
_entity_poly.type
_entity_poly.pdbx_seq_one_letter_code
_entity_poly.pdbx_strand_id
1 'polypeptide(L)'
;MNETSLALTALIFLGAAIIMVPLVRKLGLSAVIGYILGGIIIGPFCLKLTGNDTDDIMHAAEFGVIMLFFLVGLEIEPRKFWTMRKRIIGMGLSQMVLTVVSLFLIFYVAKWRPDQALVAALCFALSSTAIVLQTLKEKNIFRTQAGEASFSILLFQDIAVIPILALLPIIAKKSADEENQILLQYLPDWLQPFSIILGVAALIFLGRYVFVPFLRYVSRSGMNELLTASSLFLVIGVSELMYAVGLSPALGAFLAGLMLANSEFRHELESQIEPFKGLLLAVFFVSVGSTINFFVIMQDPMFIFSTVIVVLLVKLLVLYGIGKFFKLKIDQNFLVAFALSQIGEFAFVLVNYSTQLYLLSPQLNEQLMAITAITMCVTPILLIINEKFIEPKKIFVKNMESESHEPIKKQRIIIVGFGFFGSTVGRLLRSTGTKATILDNDARRVNLLRSNGFKVYYGDATKPGMLRSAGAETADLLILCLDNFESNYSILEYAKKNFPQLKIFVRAKNRLEAYDFLNNGVDNIYRETLGTAVDMAVDVLKATGMRAYAARRLGRRFMLIDKAMVRKLAKEQLKDQVTFTLKDSLDQEAKLLAEDSHSFDESQWNDNEEYLN
;
A
#
# COMPACT_ATOMS: atom_id res chain seq x y z
N MET A 1 10.63 -24.83 35.30
CA MET A 1 9.98 -24.74 33.99
C MET A 1 8.88 -23.71 34.17
N ASN A 2 9.12 -22.49 33.72
CA ASN A 2 8.12 -21.45 33.79
C ASN A 2 7.25 -21.56 32.52
N GLU A 3 6.05 -22.07 32.68
CA GLU A 3 5.00 -21.90 31.67
C GLU A 3 4.80 -20.39 31.48
N THR A 4 5.38 -19.84 30.44
CA THR A 4 5.07 -18.46 30.07
C THR A 4 3.60 -18.45 29.69
N SER A 5 2.79 -17.72 30.45
CA SER A 5 1.37 -17.63 30.14
C SER A 5 1.21 -17.10 28.71
N LEU A 6 0.22 -17.59 27.96
CA LEU A 6 -0.10 -17.15 26.59
C LEU A 6 -0.23 -15.60 26.52
N ALA A 7 -0.71 -15.00 27.62
CA ALA A 7 -0.80 -13.54 27.75
C ALA A 7 0.57 -12.84 27.77
N LEU A 8 1.57 -13.43 28.45
CA LEU A 8 2.92 -12.89 28.48
C LEU A 8 3.61 -13.00 27.13
N THR A 9 3.44 -14.11 26.42
CA THR A 9 3.96 -14.29 25.06
C THR A 9 3.33 -13.29 24.10
N ALA A 10 2.03 -13.10 24.15
CA ALA A 10 1.33 -12.08 23.34
C ALA A 10 1.84 -10.67 23.66
N LEU A 11 2.06 -10.35 24.94
CA LEU A 11 2.61 -9.05 25.38
C LEU A 11 4.00 -8.82 24.80
N ILE A 12 4.88 -9.83 24.86
CA ILE A 12 6.25 -9.74 24.32
C ILE A 12 6.23 -9.52 22.80
N PHE A 13 5.39 -10.25 22.06
CA PHE A 13 5.29 -10.14 20.61
C PHE A 13 4.74 -8.79 20.17
N LEU A 14 3.67 -8.33 20.81
CA LEU A 14 3.08 -7.02 20.54
C LEU A 14 4.06 -5.88 20.92
N GLY A 15 4.76 -6.03 22.06
CA GLY A 15 5.76 -5.08 22.49
C GLY A 15 6.92 -4.96 21.49
N ALA A 16 7.44 -6.08 21.01
CA ALA A 16 8.47 -6.11 19.98
C ALA A 16 8.01 -5.44 18.68
N ALA A 17 6.78 -5.73 18.24
CA ALA A 17 6.19 -5.13 17.05
C ALA A 17 6.01 -3.60 17.20
N ILE A 18 5.45 -3.14 18.32
CA ILE A 18 5.18 -1.72 18.59
C ILE A 18 6.48 -0.90 18.66
N ILE A 19 7.56 -1.47 19.17
CA ILE A 19 8.85 -0.78 19.29
C ILE A 19 9.60 -0.79 17.96
N MET A 20 9.70 -1.95 17.31
CA MET A 20 10.57 -2.11 16.15
C MET A 20 10.01 -1.54 14.85
N VAL A 21 8.70 -1.63 14.63
CA VAL A 21 8.09 -1.16 13.38
C VAL A 21 8.25 0.36 13.18
N PRO A 22 7.96 1.24 14.16
CA PRO A 22 8.20 2.67 13.99
C PRO A 22 9.67 3.02 13.77
N LEU A 23 10.60 2.28 14.44
CA LEU A 23 12.03 2.50 14.31
C LEU A 23 12.52 2.15 12.90
N VAL A 24 12.09 1.01 12.37
CA VAL A 24 12.42 0.54 11.02
C VAL A 24 11.79 1.42 9.94
N ARG A 25 10.55 1.90 10.16
CA ARG A 25 9.89 2.86 9.25
C ARG A 25 10.60 4.20 9.17
N LYS A 26 11.19 4.70 10.27
CA LYS A 26 12.03 5.92 10.22
C LYS A 26 13.26 5.76 9.32
N LEU A 27 13.74 4.52 9.13
CA LEU A 27 14.83 4.19 8.20
C LEU A 27 14.35 3.99 6.74
N GLY A 28 13.04 4.19 6.47
CA GLY A 28 12.45 3.98 5.14
C GLY A 28 12.24 2.51 4.75
N LEU A 29 12.24 1.59 5.74
CA LEU A 29 12.05 0.16 5.52
C LEU A 29 10.59 -0.26 5.76
N SER A 30 10.19 -1.39 5.19
CA SER A 30 8.84 -1.96 5.34
C SER A 30 8.55 -2.41 6.78
N ALA A 31 7.28 -2.34 7.20
CA ALA A 31 6.83 -2.84 8.50
C ALA A 31 7.13 -4.34 8.70
N VAL A 32 7.09 -5.14 7.63
CA VAL A 32 7.41 -6.58 7.66
C VAL A 32 8.84 -6.82 8.17
N ILE A 33 9.80 -6.02 7.71
CA ILE A 33 11.19 -6.09 8.21
C ILE A 33 11.24 -5.74 9.70
N GLY A 34 10.44 -4.76 10.13
CA GLY A 34 10.32 -4.39 11.54
C GLY A 34 9.81 -5.55 12.41
N TYR A 35 8.82 -6.29 11.94
CA TYR A 35 8.31 -7.47 12.63
C TYR A 35 9.36 -8.60 12.72
N ILE A 36 10.04 -8.93 11.62
CA ILE A 36 11.09 -9.95 11.59
C ILE A 36 12.24 -9.57 12.53
N LEU A 37 12.72 -8.31 12.46
CA LEU A 37 13.77 -7.83 13.37
C LEU A 37 13.33 -7.83 14.84
N GLY A 38 12.05 -7.46 15.10
CA GLY A 38 11.47 -7.58 16.43
C GLY A 38 11.51 -9.01 16.95
N GLY A 39 11.15 -9.98 16.11
CA GLY A 39 11.24 -11.40 16.42
C GLY A 39 12.67 -11.87 16.72
N ILE A 40 13.64 -11.48 15.90
CA ILE A 40 15.06 -11.77 16.11
C ILE A 40 15.54 -11.27 17.48
N ILE A 41 15.14 -10.04 17.85
CA ILE A 41 15.58 -9.43 19.12
C ILE A 41 15.00 -10.16 20.33
N ILE A 42 13.71 -10.52 20.31
CA ILE A 42 13.09 -11.27 21.42
C ILE A 42 13.41 -12.76 21.41
N GLY A 43 13.91 -13.26 20.29
CA GLY A 43 14.24 -14.66 20.06
C GLY A 43 15.36 -15.22 20.91
N PRO A 44 15.64 -16.54 20.81
CA PRO A 44 16.58 -17.26 21.66
C PRO A 44 18.03 -16.80 21.51
N PHE A 45 18.35 -16.07 20.44
CA PHE A 45 19.73 -15.63 20.16
C PHE A 45 20.06 -14.23 20.72
N CYS A 46 19.05 -13.41 21.04
CA CYS A 46 19.25 -12.06 21.59
C CYS A 46 18.81 -11.96 23.04
N LEU A 47 17.54 -11.59 23.26
CA LEU A 47 17.00 -11.34 24.59
C LEU A 47 16.48 -12.61 25.29
N LYS A 48 16.30 -13.72 24.57
CA LYS A 48 15.77 -15.00 25.09
C LYS A 48 14.46 -14.86 25.85
N LEU A 49 13.59 -13.94 25.39
CA LEU A 49 12.29 -13.68 26.00
C LEU A 49 11.23 -14.68 25.54
N THR A 50 11.43 -15.28 24.37
CA THR A 50 10.63 -16.42 23.89
C THR A 50 11.20 -17.67 24.54
N GLY A 51 10.39 -18.34 25.39
CA GLY A 51 10.81 -19.60 26.02
C GLY A 51 11.17 -20.68 24.99
N ASN A 52 11.71 -21.81 25.48
CA ASN A 52 12.05 -22.93 24.59
C ASN A 52 10.83 -23.67 23.99
N ASP A 53 9.63 -23.33 24.42
CA ASP A 53 8.38 -23.90 23.91
C ASP A 53 7.98 -23.14 22.61
N THR A 54 8.72 -23.44 21.55
CA THR A 54 8.45 -22.90 20.20
C THR A 54 7.15 -23.41 19.60
N ASP A 55 6.61 -24.50 20.08
CA ASP A 55 5.44 -25.17 19.49
C ASP A 55 4.14 -24.37 19.67
N ASP A 56 3.85 -23.85 20.86
CA ASP A 56 2.67 -23.01 21.11
C ASP A 56 2.69 -21.70 20.31
N ILE A 57 3.88 -21.14 20.12
CA ILE A 57 4.08 -19.94 19.32
C ILE A 57 3.87 -20.24 17.83
N MET A 58 4.31 -21.42 17.40
CA MET A 58 4.15 -21.88 16.02
C MET A 58 2.66 -22.07 15.70
N HIS A 59 1.88 -22.67 16.61
CA HIS A 59 0.43 -22.83 16.43
C HIS A 59 -0.31 -21.48 16.32
N ALA A 60 0.06 -20.49 17.14
CA ALA A 60 -0.51 -19.15 17.04
C ALA A 60 -0.13 -18.47 15.71
N ALA A 61 1.10 -18.67 15.24
CA ALA A 61 1.55 -18.19 13.95
C ALA A 61 0.83 -18.89 12.78
N GLU A 62 0.61 -20.19 12.85
CA GLU A 62 -0.16 -20.97 11.87
C GLU A 62 -1.58 -20.45 11.73
N PHE A 63 -2.26 -20.13 12.84
CA PHE A 63 -3.57 -19.48 12.78
C PHE A 63 -3.53 -18.12 12.08
N GLY A 64 -2.50 -17.32 12.34
CA GLY A 64 -2.26 -16.05 11.63
C GLY A 64 -2.11 -16.24 10.12
N VAL A 65 -1.41 -17.30 9.71
CA VAL A 65 -1.24 -17.67 8.29
C VAL A 65 -2.58 -18.10 7.67
N ILE A 66 -3.36 -18.93 8.34
CA ILE A 66 -4.69 -19.35 7.89
C ILE A 66 -5.57 -18.12 7.63
N MET A 67 -5.62 -17.19 8.56
CA MET A 67 -6.39 -15.95 8.41
C MET A 67 -5.84 -15.05 7.29
N LEU A 68 -4.53 -15.00 7.11
CA LEU A 68 -3.92 -14.27 5.99
C LEU A 68 -4.35 -14.84 4.64
N PHE A 69 -4.33 -16.16 4.48
CA PHE A 69 -4.77 -16.81 3.24
C PHE A 69 -6.25 -16.61 2.97
N PHE A 70 -7.09 -16.62 3.99
CA PHE A 70 -8.50 -16.29 3.85
C PHE A 70 -8.70 -14.87 3.30
N LEU A 71 -7.99 -13.89 3.86
CA LEU A 71 -8.06 -12.50 3.42
C LEU A 71 -7.53 -12.32 1.99
N VAL A 72 -6.42 -12.97 1.65
CA VAL A 72 -5.88 -12.96 0.28
C VAL A 72 -6.91 -13.54 -0.68
N GLY A 73 -7.60 -14.63 -0.31
CA GLY A 73 -8.70 -15.18 -1.09
C GLY A 73 -9.85 -14.20 -1.28
N LEU A 74 -10.24 -13.50 -0.22
CA LEU A 74 -11.33 -12.51 -0.22
C LEU A 74 -11.00 -11.25 -1.04
N GLU A 75 -9.75 -10.82 -1.04
CA GLU A 75 -9.26 -9.64 -1.79
C GLU A 75 -9.26 -9.85 -3.32
N ILE A 76 -9.30 -11.08 -3.79
CA ILE A 76 -9.31 -11.36 -5.24
C ILE A 76 -10.59 -10.81 -5.88
N GLU A 77 -10.41 -9.88 -6.82
CA GLU A 77 -11.49 -9.34 -7.66
C GLU A 77 -11.56 -10.10 -9.00
N PRO A 78 -12.48 -11.08 -9.17
CA PRO A 78 -12.51 -11.89 -10.39
C PRO A 78 -12.75 -11.07 -11.66
N ARG A 79 -13.52 -9.98 -11.57
CA ARG A 79 -13.77 -9.07 -12.71
C ARG A 79 -12.50 -8.35 -13.15
N LYS A 80 -11.71 -7.86 -12.20
CA LYS A 80 -10.44 -7.16 -12.47
C LYS A 80 -9.39 -8.12 -13.01
N PHE A 81 -9.32 -9.32 -12.42
CA PHE A 81 -8.49 -10.42 -12.93
C PHE A 81 -8.83 -10.72 -14.39
N TRP A 82 -10.11 -10.88 -14.74
CA TRP A 82 -10.53 -11.19 -16.11
C TRP A 82 -10.18 -10.07 -17.10
N THR A 83 -10.28 -8.82 -16.70
CA THR A 83 -9.91 -7.67 -17.53
C THR A 83 -8.41 -7.63 -17.81
N MET A 84 -7.58 -7.96 -16.81
CA MET A 84 -6.11 -7.92 -16.90
C MET A 84 -5.49 -9.29 -17.24
N ARG A 85 -6.28 -10.33 -17.50
CA ARG A 85 -5.83 -11.74 -17.64
C ARG A 85 -4.64 -11.95 -18.58
N LYS A 86 -4.58 -11.25 -19.72
CA LYS A 86 -3.47 -11.38 -20.67
C LYS A 86 -2.13 -10.94 -20.07
N ARG A 87 -2.13 -9.89 -19.23
CA ARG A 87 -0.92 -9.43 -18.52
C ARG A 87 -0.60 -10.32 -17.33
N ILE A 88 -1.60 -10.63 -16.52
CA ILE A 88 -1.45 -11.46 -15.31
C ILE A 88 -0.91 -12.83 -15.68
N ILE A 89 -1.57 -13.52 -16.62
CA ILE A 89 -1.13 -14.84 -17.08
C ILE A 89 0.18 -14.73 -17.88
N GLY A 90 0.27 -13.77 -18.81
CA GLY A 90 1.47 -13.63 -19.65
C GLY A 90 2.72 -13.33 -18.85
N MET A 91 2.73 -12.27 -18.03
CA MET A 91 3.91 -11.89 -17.27
C MET A 91 4.11 -12.77 -16.03
N GLY A 92 3.03 -13.08 -15.29
CA GLY A 92 3.09 -13.83 -14.05
C GLY A 92 3.48 -15.29 -14.27
N LEU A 93 2.80 -15.99 -15.19
CA LEU A 93 3.14 -17.39 -15.52
C LEU A 93 4.55 -17.51 -16.10
N SER A 94 4.93 -16.61 -17.03
CA SER A 94 6.28 -16.63 -17.59
C SER A 94 7.35 -16.43 -16.51
N GLN A 95 7.14 -15.48 -15.57
CA GLN A 95 8.06 -15.25 -14.47
C GLN A 95 8.16 -16.49 -13.57
N MET A 96 7.03 -17.05 -13.17
CA MET A 96 6.98 -18.20 -12.28
C MET A 96 7.69 -19.40 -12.91
N VAL A 97 7.31 -19.77 -14.13
CA VAL A 97 7.90 -20.94 -14.84
C VAL A 97 9.39 -20.75 -15.09
N LEU A 98 9.80 -19.59 -15.65
CA LEU A 98 11.22 -19.35 -15.93
C LEU A 98 12.06 -19.31 -14.65
N THR A 99 11.55 -18.73 -13.56
CA THR A 99 12.28 -18.71 -12.29
C THR A 99 12.39 -20.10 -11.68
N VAL A 100 11.28 -20.86 -11.63
CA VAL A 100 11.29 -22.23 -11.10
C VAL A 100 12.25 -23.11 -11.89
N VAL A 101 12.15 -23.09 -13.23
CA VAL A 101 13.04 -23.90 -14.07
C VAL A 101 14.51 -23.51 -13.89
N SER A 102 14.81 -22.20 -13.87
CA SER A 102 16.19 -21.73 -13.71
C SER A 102 16.77 -22.12 -12.35
N LEU A 103 16.03 -21.88 -11.25
CA LEU A 103 16.48 -22.23 -9.91
C LEU A 103 16.56 -23.74 -9.73
N PHE A 104 15.58 -24.50 -10.22
CA PHE A 104 15.61 -25.96 -10.18
C PHE A 104 16.85 -26.52 -10.87
N LEU A 105 17.18 -26.07 -12.08
CA LEU A 105 18.37 -26.51 -12.80
C LEU A 105 19.66 -26.17 -12.04
N ILE A 106 19.76 -24.97 -11.46
CA ILE A 106 20.93 -24.55 -10.68
C ILE A 106 21.09 -25.45 -9.45
N PHE A 107 20.03 -25.68 -8.67
CA PHE A 107 20.06 -26.52 -7.50
C PHE A 107 20.32 -27.99 -7.84
N TYR A 108 19.75 -28.47 -8.94
CA TYR A 108 20.00 -29.83 -9.44
C TYR A 108 21.46 -30.05 -9.84
N VAL A 109 22.07 -29.09 -10.56
CA VAL A 109 23.51 -29.10 -10.89
C VAL A 109 24.37 -29.00 -9.64
N ALA A 110 23.89 -28.25 -8.63
CA ALA A 110 24.52 -28.19 -7.29
C ALA A 110 24.36 -29.49 -6.44
N LYS A 111 23.83 -30.56 -7.08
CA LYS A 111 23.62 -31.89 -6.49
C LYS A 111 22.62 -31.96 -5.33
N TRP A 112 21.64 -31.06 -5.33
CA TRP A 112 20.49 -31.21 -4.44
C TRP A 112 19.63 -32.39 -4.88
N ARG A 113 18.89 -32.98 -3.95
CA ARG A 113 17.87 -33.97 -4.31
C ARG A 113 16.79 -33.30 -5.18
N PRO A 114 16.28 -33.98 -6.23
CA PRO A 114 15.35 -33.36 -7.17
C PRO A 114 14.07 -32.82 -6.52
N ASP A 115 13.55 -33.53 -5.49
CA ASP A 115 12.40 -33.12 -4.70
C ASP A 115 12.70 -31.82 -3.92
N GLN A 116 13.82 -31.75 -3.21
CA GLN A 116 14.26 -30.56 -2.47
C GLN A 116 14.54 -29.37 -3.41
N ALA A 117 15.21 -29.61 -4.52
CA ALA A 117 15.49 -28.59 -5.52
C ALA A 117 14.20 -27.98 -6.11
N LEU A 118 13.20 -28.83 -6.40
CA LEU A 118 11.92 -28.37 -6.92
C LEU A 118 11.14 -27.57 -5.88
N VAL A 119 11.05 -28.05 -4.65
CA VAL A 119 10.38 -27.34 -3.55
C VAL A 119 11.03 -25.98 -3.30
N ALA A 120 12.35 -25.92 -3.15
CA ALA A 120 13.07 -24.67 -2.96
C ALA A 120 12.87 -23.70 -4.15
N ALA A 121 12.89 -24.19 -5.40
CA ALA A 121 12.65 -23.37 -6.57
C ALA A 121 11.22 -22.80 -6.61
N LEU A 122 10.21 -23.59 -6.24
CA LEU A 122 8.82 -23.14 -6.14
C LEU A 122 8.65 -22.07 -5.06
N CYS A 123 9.22 -22.27 -3.87
CA CYS A 123 9.18 -21.31 -2.76
C CYS A 123 9.87 -19.99 -3.14
N PHE A 124 11.03 -20.07 -3.76
CA PHE A 124 11.86 -18.91 -4.09
C PHE A 124 11.39 -18.16 -5.34
N ALA A 125 10.52 -18.73 -6.16
CA ALA A 125 9.93 -18.05 -7.30
C ALA A 125 8.94 -16.95 -6.89
N LEU A 126 8.33 -17.05 -5.70
CA LEU A 126 7.40 -16.07 -5.15
C LEU A 126 8.13 -14.80 -4.70
N SER A 127 7.45 -13.66 -4.77
CA SER A 127 7.96 -12.35 -4.33
C SER A 127 7.00 -11.74 -3.30
N SER A 128 7.51 -10.83 -2.44
CA SER A 128 6.69 -10.23 -1.39
C SER A 128 5.72 -9.18 -1.94
N THR A 129 4.45 -9.50 -1.86
CA THR A 129 3.35 -8.60 -2.23
C THR A 129 3.29 -7.39 -1.30
N ALA A 130 3.44 -7.60 0.00
CA ALA A 130 3.36 -6.54 1.00
C ALA A 130 4.46 -5.48 0.81
N ILE A 131 5.72 -5.89 0.68
CA ILE A 131 6.86 -4.98 0.54
C ILE A 131 6.77 -4.18 -0.77
N VAL A 132 6.47 -4.87 -1.87
CA VAL A 132 6.45 -4.24 -3.20
C VAL A 132 5.30 -3.25 -3.33
N LEU A 133 4.06 -3.66 -3.00
CA LEU A 133 2.90 -2.78 -3.14
C LEU A 133 2.97 -1.58 -2.19
N GLN A 134 3.46 -1.78 -0.96
CA GLN A 134 3.68 -0.68 -0.03
C GLN A 134 4.68 0.32 -0.61
N THR A 135 5.84 -0.14 -1.09
CA THR A 135 6.87 0.73 -1.68
C THR A 135 6.35 1.47 -2.92
N LEU A 136 5.61 0.80 -3.81
CA LEU A 136 5.03 1.43 -4.99
C LEU A 136 3.99 2.50 -4.64
N LYS A 137 3.23 2.29 -3.56
CA LYS A 137 2.25 3.27 -3.05
C LYS A 137 2.95 4.48 -2.41
N GLU A 138 3.92 4.27 -1.54
CA GLU A 138 4.69 5.31 -0.86
C GLU A 138 5.42 6.22 -1.87
N LYS A 139 5.93 5.64 -2.95
CA LYS A 139 6.60 6.38 -4.03
C LYS A 139 5.64 6.95 -5.09
N ASN A 140 4.32 6.78 -4.93
CA ASN A 140 3.30 7.21 -5.91
C ASN A 140 3.51 6.68 -7.35
N ILE A 141 4.17 5.52 -7.50
CA ILE A 141 4.47 4.89 -8.80
C ILE A 141 3.58 3.69 -9.11
N PHE A 142 2.60 3.39 -8.26
CA PHE A 142 1.67 2.28 -8.44
C PHE A 142 0.91 2.33 -9.78
N ARG A 143 0.59 3.54 -10.28
CA ARG A 143 -0.13 3.75 -11.54
C ARG A 143 0.77 3.82 -12.78
N THR A 144 2.07 3.55 -12.65
CA THR A 144 3.01 3.50 -13.78
C THR A 144 2.99 2.13 -14.45
N GLN A 145 3.67 1.99 -15.60
CA GLN A 145 3.81 0.70 -16.28
C GLN A 145 4.51 -0.34 -15.38
N ALA A 146 5.51 0.09 -14.59
CA ALA A 146 6.17 -0.79 -13.61
C ALA A 146 5.21 -1.22 -12.50
N GLY A 147 4.42 -0.30 -11.94
CA GLY A 147 3.44 -0.62 -10.91
C GLY A 147 2.38 -1.61 -11.40
N GLU A 148 1.83 -1.41 -12.60
CA GLU A 148 0.87 -2.33 -13.21
C GLU A 148 1.47 -3.70 -13.52
N ALA A 149 2.72 -3.76 -14.00
CA ALA A 149 3.43 -5.00 -14.28
C ALA A 149 3.74 -5.75 -12.99
N SER A 150 4.29 -5.07 -11.97
CA SER A 150 4.55 -5.65 -10.65
C SER A 150 3.28 -6.21 -10.03
N PHE A 151 2.19 -5.43 -10.02
CA PHE A 151 0.90 -5.89 -9.52
C PHE A 151 0.38 -7.13 -10.27
N SER A 152 0.54 -7.17 -11.61
CA SER A 152 0.10 -8.31 -12.41
C SER A 152 0.88 -9.59 -12.09
N ILE A 153 2.20 -9.49 -11.88
CA ILE A 153 3.06 -10.62 -11.52
C ILE A 153 2.72 -11.11 -10.10
N LEU A 154 2.63 -10.19 -9.13
CA LEU A 154 2.32 -10.52 -7.74
C LEU A 154 0.95 -11.19 -7.61
N LEU A 155 -0.07 -10.64 -8.27
CA LEU A 155 -1.42 -11.23 -8.25
C LEU A 155 -1.42 -12.66 -8.84
N PHE A 156 -0.62 -12.92 -9.87
CA PHE A 156 -0.44 -14.28 -10.39
C PHE A 156 0.24 -15.18 -9.37
N GLN A 157 1.30 -14.70 -8.71
CA GLN A 157 2.04 -15.46 -7.71
C GLN A 157 1.15 -15.82 -6.51
N ASP A 158 0.35 -14.87 -6.02
CA ASP A 158 -0.58 -15.10 -4.90
C ASP A 158 -1.59 -16.21 -5.23
N ILE A 159 -2.09 -16.25 -6.48
CA ILE A 159 -2.97 -17.33 -6.95
C ILE A 159 -2.20 -18.63 -7.13
N ALA A 160 -0.94 -18.57 -7.59
CA ALA A 160 -0.11 -19.75 -7.87
C ALA A 160 0.30 -20.49 -6.57
N VAL A 161 0.27 -19.85 -5.42
CA VAL A 161 0.49 -20.51 -4.12
C VAL A 161 -0.47 -21.67 -3.90
N ILE A 162 -1.71 -21.57 -4.40
CA ILE A 162 -2.75 -22.59 -4.24
C ILE A 162 -2.37 -23.91 -4.92
N PRO A 163 -2.13 -23.95 -6.25
CA PRO A 163 -1.70 -25.18 -6.89
C PRO A 163 -0.37 -25.70 -6.33
N ILE A 164 0.53 -24.82 -5.84
CA ILE A 164 1.76 -25.25 -5.18
C ILE A 164 1.43 -26.03 -3.90
N LEU A 165 0.61 -25.46 -3.01
CA LEU A 165 0.16 -26.15 -1.79
C LEU A 165 -0.54 -27.49 -2.06
N ALA A 166 -1.29 -27.57 -3.15
CA ALA A 166 -1.94 -28.80 -3.56
C ALA A 166 -0.95 -29.82 -4.18
N LEU A 167 0.13 -29.36 -4.80
CA LEU A 167 1.15 -30.22 -5.39
C LEU A 167 2.14 -30.80 -4.37
N LEU A 168 2.43 -30.08 -3.29
CA LEU A 168 3.43 -30.51 -2.29
C LEU A 168 3.13 -31.89 -1.71
N PRO A 169 1.92 -32.24 -1.27
CA PRO A 169 1.61 -33.61 -0.79
C PRO A 169 1.78 -34.68 -1.88
N ILE A 170 1.53 -34.34 -3.15
CA ILE A 170 1.69 -35.26 -4.27
C ILE A 170 3.19 -35.56 -4.52
N ILE A 171 4.06 -34.55 -4.35
CA ILE A 171 5.51 -34.70 -4.48
C ILE A 171 6.09 -35.52 -3.32
N ALA A 172 5.50 -35.44 -2.14
CA ALA A 172 5.97 -36.06 -0.90
C ALA A 172 5.96 -37.60 -0.92
N LYS A 173 5.45 -38.27 -1.96
CA LYS A 173 5.42 -39.73 -2.13
C LYS A 173 5.49 -40.50 -0.81
N LYS A 174 4.35 -40.69 -0.13
CA LYS A 174 4.21 -41.56 1.05
C LYS A 174 5.44 -41.56 2.01
N SER A 175 5.50 -40.58 2.88
CA SER A 175 6.31 -40.61 4.10
C SER A 175 5.61 -39.84 5.24
N ALA A 176 4.34 -39.45 5.05
CA ALA A 176 3.54 -38.95 6.16
C ALA A 176 3.16 -40.14 7.03
N ASP A 177 3.57 -40.09 8.30
CA ASP A 177 3.16 -41.04 9.31
C ASP A 177 1.64 -41.23 9.24
N GLU A 178 1.25 -42.49 9.26
CA GLU A 178 -0.16 -42.93 9.09
C GLU A 178 -1.10 -42.41 10.18
N GLU A 179 -0.59 -41.73 11.21
CA GLU A 179 -1.39 -41.32 12.38
C GLU A 179 -2.28 -40.09 12.16
N ASN A 180 -2.02 -39.23 11.19
CA ASN A 180 -2.74 -37.94 11.07
C ASN A 180 -3.74 -37.82 9.90
N GLN A 181 -3.95 -38.88 9.10
CA GLN A 181 -4.89 -38.85 7.98
C GLN A 181 -6.17 -39.63 8.28
N ILE A 182 -7.03 -39.08 9.13
CA ILE A 182 -8.20 -39.79 9.70
C ILE A 182 -9.18 -40.29 8.62
N LEU A 183 -9.34 -39.61 7.50
CA LEU A 183 -10.31 -40.00 6.45
C LEU A 183 -9.69 -40.74 5.26
N LEU A 184 -8.42 -40.45 4.90
CA LEU A 184 -7.74 -41.02 3.73
C LEU A 184 -7.25 -42.46 3.97
N GLN A 185 -7.00 -42.85 5.21
CA GLN A 185 -6.58 -44.22 5.58
C GLN A 185 -7.59 -45.31 5.18
N TYR A 186 -8.87 -44.95 5.10
CA TYR A 186 -9.90 -45.89 4.71
C TYR A 186 -10.10 -46.03 3.20
N LEU A 187 -9.35 -45.21 2.38
CA LEU A 187 -9.50 -45.20 0.93
C LEU A 187 -8.34 -45.97 0.25
N PRO A 188 -8.61 -46.81 -0.75
CA PRO A 188 -7.58 -47.44 -1.58
C PRO A 188 -6.65 -46.40 -2.23
N ASP A 189 -5.36 -46.71 -2.37
CA ASP A 189 -4.31 -45.78 -2.88
C ASP A 189 -4.66 -45.10 -4.24
N TRP A 190 -5.39 -45.76 -5.09
CA TRP A 190 -5.80 -45.23 -6.38
C TRP A 190 -6.95 -44.19 -6.29
N LEU A 191 -7.68 -44.18 -5.16
CA LEU A 191 -8.77 -43.23 -4.91
C LEU A 191 -8.29 -41.96 -4.18
N GLN A 192 -7.11 -41.97 -3.57
CA GLN A 192 -6.57 -40.82 -2.84
C GLN A 192 -6.44 -39.55 -3.69
N PRO A 193 -5.92 -39.57 -4.95
CA PRO A 193 -5.92 -38.38 -5.80
C PRO A 193 -7.31 -37.84 -6.12
N PHE A 194 -8.30 -38.73 -6.23
CA PHE A 194 -9.69 -38.32 -6.47
C PHE A 194 -10.35 -37.70 -5.23
N SER A 195 -9.96 -38.11 -4.03
CA SER A 195 -10.47 -37.52 -2.80
C SER A 195 -10.04 -36.07 -2.62
N ILE A 196 -8.85 -35.70 -3.07
CA ILE A 196 -8.36 -34.31 -3.10
C ILE A 196 -9.24 -33.46 -4.03
N ILE A 197 -9.46 -33.93 -5.24
CA ILE A 197 -10.32 -33.23 -6.21
C ILE A 197 -11.75 -33.14 -5.70
N LEU A 198 -12.26 -34.22 -5.12
CA LEU A 198 -13.59 -34.27 -4.55
C LEU A 198 -13.72 -33.33 -3.33
N GLY A 199 -12.71 -33.27 -2.45
CA GLY A 199 -12.67 -32.35 -1.31
C GLY A 199 -12.72 -30.89 -1.74
N VAL A 200 -11.92 -30.51 -2.73
CA VAL A 200 -11.95 -29.15 -3.30
C VAL A 200 -13.31 -28.88 -3.97
N ALA A 201 -13.85 -29.81 -4.74
CA ALA A 201 -15.15 -29.66 -5.39
C ALA A 201 -16.29 -29.58 -4.35
N ALA A 202 -16.25 -30.42 -3.31
CA ALA A 202 -17.20 -30.37 -2.20
C ALA A 202 -17.14 -29.04 -1.47
N LEU A 203 -15.94 -28.50 -1.23
CA LEU A 203 -15.76 -27.20 -0.63
C LEU A 203 -16.38 -26.10 -1.49
N ILE A 204 -16.14 -26.09 -2.79
CA ILE A 204 -16.75 -25.13 -3.73
C ILE A 204 -18.27 -25.22 -3.68
N PHE A 205 -18.81 -26.42 -3.63
CA PHE A 205 -20.24 -26.64 -3.51
C PHE A 205 -20.79 -26.13 -2.17
N LEU A 206 -20.17 -26.50 -1.04
CA LEU A 206 -20.54 -26.05 0.30
C LEU A 206 -20.50 -24.53 0.42
N GLY A 207 -19.50 -23.87 -0.13
CA GLY A 207 -19.39 -22.43 -0.09
C GLY A 207 -20.57 -21.73 -0.74
N ARG A 208 -20.96 -22.16 -1.92
CA ARG A 208 -22.06 -21.54 -2.65
C ARG A 208 -23.43 -21.85 -2.05
N TYR A 209 -23.65 -23.07 -1.62
CA TYR A 209 -24.98 -23.55 -1.21
C TYR A 209 -25.18 -23.58 0.30
N VAL A 210 -24.12 -23.55 1.11
CA VAL A 210 -24.20 -23.59 2.57
C VAL A 210 -23.67 -22.29 3.19
N PHE A 211 -22.46 -21.87 2.87
CA PHE A 211 -21.81 -20.75 3.57
C PHE A 211 -22.48 -19.40 3.26
N VAL A 212 -22.76 -19.11 1.99
CA VAL A 212 -23.41 -17.84 1.62
C VAL A 212 -24.84 -17.76 2.21
N PRO A 213 -25.70 -18.78 2.10
CA PRO A 213 -27.01 -18.78 2.78
C PRO A 213 -26.91 -18.69 4.31
N PHE A 214 -25.92 -19.34 4.92
CA PHE A 214 -25.67 -19.27 6.36
C PHE A 214 -25.32 -17.85 6.79
N LEU A 215 -24.38 -17.19 6.10
CA LEU A 215 -24.03 -15.79 6.37
C LEU A 215 -25.22 -14.85 6.14
N ARG A 216 -26.06 -15.12 5.14
CA ARG A 216 -27.29 -14.35 4.91
C ARG A 216 -28.29 -14.52 6.06
N TYR A 217 -28.39 -15.70 6.62
CA TYR A 217 -29.22 -15.94 7.80
C TYR A 217 -28.71 -15.17 9.02
N VAL A 218 -27.40 -15.23 9.26
CA VAL A 218 -26.76 -14.53 10.38
C VAL A 218 -26.84 -12.99 10.21
N SER A 219 -26.60 -12.47 9.02
CA SER A 219 -26.67 -11.03 8.72
C SER A 219 -28.06 -10.42 9.00
N ARG A 220 -29.12 -11.21 8.92
CA ARG A 220 -30.48 -10.75 9.29
C ARG A 220 -30.64 -10.38 10.77
N SER A 221 -29.73 -10.83 11.64
CA SER A 221 -29.73 -10.43 13.05
C SER A 221 -29.36 -8.96 13.27
N GLY A 222 -28.75 -8.31 12.28
CA GLY A 222 -28.28 -6.92 12.36
C GLY A 222 -27.07 -6.71 13.28
N MET A 223 -26.44 -7.79 13.75
CA MET A 223 -25.29 -7.74 14.66
C MET A 223 -24.00 -8.01 13.89
N ASN A 224 -23.12 -7.00 13.80
CA ASN A 224 -21.84 -7.11 13.09
C ASN A 224 -20.89 -8.13 13.75
N GLU A 225 -20.91 -8.22 15.07
CA GLU A 225 -20.09 -9.16 15.83
C GLU A 225 -20.42 -10.61 15.47
N LEU A 226 -21.70 -10.89 15.25
CA LEU A 226 -22.15 -12.23 14.89
C LEU A 226 -21.71 -12.62 13.48
N LEU A 227 -21.68 -11.66 12.55
CA LEU A 227 -21.18 -11.88 11.21
C LEU A 227 -19.66 -12.16 11.21
N THR A 228 -18.89 -11.40 12.00
CA THR A 228 -17.45 -11.63 12.19
C THR A 228 -17.19 -13.01 12.81
N ALA A 229 -17.91 -13.36 13.88
CA ALA A 229 -17.78 -14.66 14.53
C ALA A 229 -18.13 -15.81 13.56
N SER A 230 -19.16 -15.63 12.73
CA SER A 230 -19.56 -16.61 11.72
C SER A 230 -18.51 -16.79 10.62
N SER A 231 -17.86 -15.72 10.20
CA SER A 231 -16.78 -15.80 9.21
C SER A 231 -15.55 -16.52 9.78
N LEU A 232 -15.17 -16.24 11.02
CA LEU A 232 -14.11 -16.97 11.73
C LEU A 232 -14.46 -18.45 11.90
N PHE A 233 -15.68 -18.75 12.29
CA PHE A 233 -16.18 -20.12 12.39
C PHE A 233 -16.07 -20.88 11.05
N LEU A 234 -16.45 -20.22 9.94
CA LEU A 234 -16.33 -20.81 8.61
C LEU A 234 -14.86 -21.04 8.21
N VAL A 235 -13.97 -20.07 8.48
CA VAL A 235 -12.55 -20.22 8.16
C VAL A 235 -11.93 -21.37 8.92
N ILE A 236 -12.14 -21.43 10.24
CA ILE A 236 -11.63 -22.51 11.09
C ILE A 236 -12.22 -23.84 10.66
N GLY A 237 -13.53 -23.92 10.48
CA GLY A 237 -14.22 -25.15 10.09
C GLY A 237 -13.76 -25.69 8.73
N VAL A 238 -13.53 -24.81 7.75
CA VAL A 238 -13.00 -25.21 6.45
C VAL A 238 -11.54 -25.64 6.55
N SER A 239 -10.73 -24.96 7.36
CA SER A 239 -9.33 -25.32 7.57
C SER A 239 -9.19 -26.69 8.22
N GLU A 240 -9.99 -26.98 9.24
CA GLU A 240 -10.04 -28.29 9.90
C GLU A 240 -10.55 -29.38 8.96
N LEU A 241 -11.57 -29.08 8.15
CA LEU A 241 -12.08 -30.01 7.15
C LEU A 241 -11.01 -30.36 6.10
N MET A 242 -10.22 -29.37 5.67
CA MET A 242 -9.11 -29.60 4.74
C MET A 242 -7.99 -30.41 5.38
N TYR A 243 -7.66 -30.12 6.62
CA TYR A 243 -6.68 -30.91 7.40
C TYR A 243 -7.12 -32.38 7.51
N ALA A 244 -8.40 -32.65 7.82
CA ALA A 244 -8.96 -34.00 7.91
C ALA A 244 -8.92 -34.78 6.58
N VAL A 245 -8.88 -34.08 5.44
CA VAL A 245 -8.75 -34.65 4.07
C VAL A 245 -7.28 -34.75 3.65
N GLY A 246 -6.32 -34.39 4.52
CA GLY A 246 -4.88 -34.44 4.22
C GLY A 246 -4.38 -33.29 3.35
N LEU A 247 -5.14 -32.20 3.29
CA LEU A 247 -4.76 -30.97 2.61
C LEU A 247 -4.32 -29.88 3.59
N SER A 248 -3.56 -28.89 3.10
CA SER A 248 -3.15 -27.77 3.93
C SER A 248 -4.35 -26.97 4.45
N PRO A 249 -4.42 -26.64 5.76
CA PRO A 249 -5.42 -25.74 6.33
C PRO A 249 -5.45 -24.37 5.65
N ALA A 250 -4.27 -23.87 5.25
CA ALA A 250 -4.10 -22.60 4.55
C ALA A 250 -4.79 -22.61 3.17
N LEU A 251 -4.73 -23.73 2.44
CA LEU A 251 -5.47 -23.93 1.19
C LEU A 251 -6.97 -23.83 1.42
N GLY A 252 -7.48 -24.45 2.48
CA GLY A 252 -8.89 -24.38 2.87
C GLY A 252 -9.35 -22.96 3.13
N ALA A 253 -8.61 -22.25 3.96
CA ALA A 253 -8.89 -20.85 4.29
C ALA A 253 -8.90 -19.95 3.04
N PHE A 254 -7.93 -20.13 2.16
CA PHE A 254 -7.87 -19.38 0.92
C PHE A 254 -9.11 -19.64 0.03
N LEU A 255 -9.45 -20.91 -0.16
CA LEU A 255 -10.63 -21.28 -0.97
C LEU A 255 -11.92 -20.72 -0.35
N ALA A 256 -12.06 -20.76 0.98
CA ALA A 256 -13.18 -20.13 1.66
C ALA A 256 -13.26 -18.63 1.38
N GLY A 257 -12.11 -17.91 1.44
CA GLY A 257 -12.01 -16.49 1.09
C GLY A 257 -12.40 -16.21 -0.35
N LEU A 258 -11.87 -16.99 -1.30
CA LEU A 258 -12.16 -16.86 -2.74
C LEU A 258 -13.65 -17.07 -3.05
N MET A 259 -14.32 -17.98 -2.34
CA MET A 259 -15.74 -18.22 -2.52
C MET A 259 -16.58 -17.06 -2.02
N LEU A 260 -16.18 -16.46 -0.91
CA LEU A 260 -16.84 -15.29 -0.34
C LEU A 260 -16.48 -13.99 -1.09
N ALA A 261 -15.41 -13.97 -1.87
CA ALA A 261 -15.01 -12.83 -2.71
C ALA A 261 -16.07 -12.39 -3.72
N ASN A 262 -16.93 -13.29 -4.17
CA ASN A 262 -18.06 -13.00 -5.06
C ASN A 262 -19.40 -12.81 -4.31
N SER A 263 -19.42 -12.89 -2.98
CA SER A 263 -20.63 -12.73 -2.19
C SER A 263 -20.96 -11.27 -1.92
N GLU A 264 -22.22 -11.02 -1.58
CA GLU A 264 -22.70 -9.72 -1.11
C GLU A 264 -22.04 -9.26 0.20
N PHE A 265 -21.47 -10.20 0.97
CA PHE A 265 -20.82 -9.94 2.26
C PHE A 265 -19.34 -9.57 2.16
N ARG A 266 -18.74 -9.60 0.96
CA ARG A 266 -17.32 -9.38 0.76
C ARG A 266 -16.79 -8.13 1.47
N HIS A 267 -17.38 -6.96 1.18
CA HIS A 267 -16.89 -5.69 1.70
C HIS A 267 -17.06 -5.57 3.22
N GLU A 268 -18.12 -6.15 3.74
CA GLU A 268 -18.39 -6.14 5.17
C GLU A 268 -17.39 -7.04 5.91
N LEU A 269 -17.17 -8.26 5.41
CA LEU A 269 -16.16 -9.18 5.94
C LEU A 269 -14.75 -8.61 5.83
N GLU A 270 -14.39 -8.02 4.70
CA GLU A 270 -13.11 -7.36 4.48
C GLU A 270 -12.89 -6.25 5.52
N SER A 271 -13.87 -5.35 5.69
CA SER A 271 -13.81 -4.25 6.66
C SER A 271 -13.67 -4.72 8.11
N GLN A 272 -14.34 -5.80 8.48
CA GLN A 272 -14.31 -6.33 9.85
C GLN A 272 -13.04 -7.12 10.18
N ILE A 273 -12.47 -7.80 9.18
CA ILE A 273 -11.28 -8.65 9.38
C ILE A 273 -9.98 -7.88 9.12
N GLU A 274 -10.01 -6.82 8.31
CA GLU A 274 -8.82 -6.02 7.97
C GLU A 274 -8.02 -5.52 9.19
N PRO A 275 -8.63 -5.06 10.31
CA PRO A 275 -7.89 -4.69 11.51
C PRO A 275 -7.09 -5.85 12.12
N PHE A 276 -7.64 -7.07 12.04
CA PHE A 276 -6.96 -8.27 12.54
C PHE A 276 -5.83 -8.73 11.64
N LYS A 277 -5.90 -8.45 10.33
CA LYS A 277 -4.85 -8.77 9.36
C LYS A 277 -3.50 -8.21 9.80
N GLY A 278 -3.45 -6.94 10.15
CA GLY A 278 -2.20 -6.30 10.59
C GLY A 278 -1.61 -6.91 11.84
N LEU A 279 -2.46 -7.24 12.81
CA LEU A 279 -2.08 -7.86 14.07
C LEU A 279 -1.59 -9.31 13.87
N LEU A 280 -2.33 -10.11 13.12
CA LEU A 280 -1.98 -11.50 12.83
C LEU A 280 -0.71 -11.60 12.00
N LEU A 281 -0.55 -10.69 11.02
CA LEU A 281 0.67 -10.56 10.23
C LEU A 281 1.86 -10.20 11.11
N ALA A 282 1.68 -9.31 12.10
CA ALA A 282 2.70 -8.96 13.06
C ALA A 282 3.13 -10.17 13.89
N VAL A 283 2.18 -10.91 14.46
CA VAL A 283 2.44 -12.12 15.24
C VAL A 283 3.18 -13.16 14.40
N PHE A 284 2.73 -13.40 13.17
CA PHE A 284 3.37 -14.33 12.25
C PHE A 284 4.83 -13.95 11.95
N PHE A 285 5.09 -12.72 11.53
CA PHE A 285 6.45 -12.32 11.18
C PHE A 285 7.38 -12.19 12.40
N VAL A 286 6.85 -11.79 13.55
CA VAL A 286 7.62 -11.83 14.80
C VAL A 286 7.97 -13.27 15.17
N SER A 287 7.03 -14.21 15.03
CA SER A 287 7.28 -15.64 15.23
C SER A 287 8.35 -16.16 14.28
N VAL A 288 8.19 -15.90 12.97
CA VAL A 288 9.21 -16.26 11.96
C VAL A 288 10.57 -15.66 12.31
N GLY A 289 10.61 -14.40 12.72
CA GLY A 289 11.85 -13.75 13.17
C GLY A 289 12.49 -14.44 14.37
N SER A 290 11.69 -14.88 15.33
CA SER A 290 12.19 -15.57 16.54
C SER A 290 12.71 -16.97 16.26
N THR A 291 12.26 -17.62 15.18
CA THR A 291 12.73 -18.96 14.78
C THR A 291 13.99 -18.93 13.90
N ILE A 292 14.45 -17.74 13.45
CA ILE A 292 15.69 -17.66 12.65
C ILE A 292 16.89 -18.07 13.49
N ASN A 293 17.54 -19.16 13.07
CA ASN A 293 18.70 -19.73 13.76
C ASN A 293 20.00 -19.12 13.21
N PHE A 294 20.60 -18.20 13.96
CA PHE A 294 21.88 -17.59 13.57
C PHE A 294 23.06 -18.57 13.56
N PHE A 295 23.00 -19.66 14.34
CA PHE A 295 24.05 -20.66 14.29
C PHE A 295 24.13 -21.34 12.93
N VAL A 296 22.99 -21.60 12.28
CA VAL A 296 22.95 -22.15 10.92
C VAL A 296 23.61 -21.21 9.92
N ILE A 297 23.38 -19.87 10.08
CA ILE A 297 24.07 -18.88 9.25
C ILE A 297 25.57 -18.87 9.48
N MET A 298 26.01 -19.04 10.74
CA MET A 298 27.43 -19.06 11.09
C MET A 298 28.11 -20.38 10.73
N GLN A 299 27.39 -21.50 10.70
CA GLN A 299 27.92 -22.81 10.30
C GLN A 299 28.25 -22.86 8.81
N ASP A 300 27.33 -22.38 7.95
CA ASP A 300 27.48 -22.44 6.51
C ASP A 300 27.23 -21.07 5.83
N PRO A 301 28.00 -20.03 6.17
CA PRO A 301 27.77 -18.68 5.66
C PRO A 301 27.90 -18.62 4.13
N MET A 302 28.89 -19.38 3.57
CA MET A 302 29.12 -19.40 2.14
C MET A 302 27.94 -19.97 1.38
N PHE A 303 27.31 -21.01 1.89
CA PHE A 303 26.10 -21.60 1.29
C PHE A 303 24.93 -20.62 1.31
N ILE A 304 24.64 -19.97 2.45
CA ILE A 304 23.51 -19.06 2.61
C ILE A 304 23.70 -17.82 1.74
N PHE A 305 24.84 -17.12 1.85
CA PHE A 305 25.04 -15.90 1.08
C PHE A 305 25.19 -16.15 -0.42
N SER A 306 25.82 -17.26 -0.84
CA SER A 306 25.88 -17.62 -2.27
C SER A 306 24.50 -17.93 -2.82
N THR A 307 23.65 -18.63 -2.07
CA THR A 307 22.26 -18.92 -2.49
C THR A 307 21.42 -17.63 -2.56
N VAL A 308 21.55 -16.73 -1.58
CA VAL A 308 20.91 -15.40 -1.62
C VAL A 308 21.28 -14.66 -2.92
N ILE A 309 22.57 -14.57 -3.23
CA ILE A 309 23.05 -13.88 -4.44
C ILE A 309 22.51 -14.57 -5.70
N VAL A 310 22.59 -15.89 -5.78
CA VAL A 310 22.10 -16.67 -6.92
C VAL A 310 20.61 -16.42 -7.14
N VAL A 311 19.80 -16.52 -6.09
CA VAL A 311 18.35 -16.31 -6.19
C VAL A 311 18.02 -14.89 -6.65
N LEU A 312 18.64 -13.87 -6.03
CA LEU A 312 18.43 -12.47 -6.41
C LEU A 312 18.83 -12.22 -7.87
N LEU A 313 19.99 -12.74 -8.31
CA LEU A 313 20.45 -12.58 -9.69
C LEU A 313 19.56 -13.30 -10.69
N VAL A 314 19.16 -14.54 -10.44
CA VAL A 314 18.28 -15.30 -11.33
C VAL A 314 16.94 -14.60 -11.47
N LYS A 315 16.31 -14.21 -10.36
CA LYS A 315 15.03 -13.48 -10.40
C LYS A 315 15.16 -12.14 -11.12
N LEU A 316 16.22 -11.38 -10.85
CA LEU A 316 16.48 -10.10 -11.52
C LEU A 316 16.62 -10.28 -13.02
N LEU A 317 17.41 -11.26 -13.48
CA LEU A 317 17.61 -11.55 -14.91
C LEU A 317 16.32 -12.02 -15.60
N VAL A 318 15.58 -12.92 -14.96
CA VAL A 318 14.28 -13.40 -15.48
C VAL A 318 13.28 -12.26 -15.60
N LEU A 319 13.11 -11.47 -14.55
CA LEU A 319 12.20 -10.32 -14.52
C LEU A 319 12.59 -9.26 -15.55
N TYR A 320 13.90 -8.96 -15.66
CA TYR A 320 14.40 -8.04 -16.68
C TYR A 320 14.13 -8.54 -18.09
N GLY A 321 14.36 -9.83 -18.36
CA GLY A 321 14.06 -10.48 -19.64
C GLY A 321 12.58 -10.41 -20.01
N ILE A 322 11.70 -10.71 -19.06
CA ILE A 322 10.24 -10.64 -19.22
C ILE A 322 9.80 -9.20 -19.50
N GLY A 323 10.26 -8.24 -18.70
CA GLY A 323 9.89 -6.85 -18.92
C GLY A 323 10.34 -6.32 -20.27
N LYS A 324 11.52 -6.75 -20.78
CA LYS A 324 11.99 -6.46 -22.13
C LYS A 324 11.11 -7.10 -23.20
N PHE A 325 10.70 -8.36 -23.01
CA PHE A 325 9.79 -9.07 -23.92
C PHE A 325 8.41 -8.39 -24.01
N PHE A 326 7.87 -7.92 -22.88
CA PHE A 326 6.62 -7.16 -22.82
C PHE A 326 6.79 -5.67 -23.13
N LYS A 327 7.96 -5.25 -23.64
CA LYS A 327 8.27 -3.89 -24.11
C LYS A 327 8.11 -2.80 -23.01
N LEU A 328 8.49 -3.12 -21.78
CA LEU A 328 8.59 -2.10 -20.74
C LEU A 328 9.76 -1.15 -21.07
N LYS A 329 9.60 0.13 -20.73
CA LYS A 329 10.71 1.10 -20.80
C LYS A 329 11.84 0.65 -19.87
N ILE A 330 13.07 0.95 -20.22
CA ILE A 330 14.28 0.46 -19.52
C ILE A 330 14.25 0.81 -18.03
N ASP A 331 13.90 2.04 -17.67
CA ASP A 331 13.77 2.52 -16.30
C ASP A 331 12.69 1.75 -15.53
N GLN A 332 11.52 1.57 -16.15
CA GLN A 332 10.41 0.82 -15.58
C GLN A 332 10.73 -0.67 -15.44
N ASN A 333 11.49 -1.21 -16.39
CA ASN A 333 11.89 -2.61 -16.37
C ASN A 333 12.87 -2.91 -15.23
N PHE A 334 13.87 -2.07 -15.02
CA PHE A 334 14.78 -2.22 -13.87
C PHE A 334 14.04 -2.10 -12.55
N LEU A 335 13.10 -1.16 -12.44
CA LEU A 335 12.28 -1.01 -11.24
C LEU A 335 11.51 -2.29 -10.90
N VAL A 336 10.85 -2.92 -11.91
CA VAL A 336 10.16 -4.21 -11.73
C VAL A 336 11.15 -5.30 -11.32
N ALA A 337 12.29 -5.39 -11.99
CA ALA A 337 13.29 -6.42 -11.72
C ALA A 337 13.86 -6.33 -10.30
N PHE A 338 14.22 -5.14 -9.82
CA PHE A 338 14.73 -4.94 -8.47
C PHE A 338 13.66 -5.11 -7.40
N ALA A 339 12.44 -4.60 -7.64
CA ALA A 339 11.36 -4.70 -6.67
C ALA A 339 10.91 -6.14 -6.42
N LEU A 340 10.91 -7.00 -7.45
CA LEU A 340 10.40 -8.37 -7.37
C LEU A 340 11.49 -9.45 -7.25
N SER A 341 12.78 -9.09 -7.19
CA SER A 341 13.88 -10.06 -7.13
C SER A 341 13.99 -10.80 -5.81
N GLN A 342 13.41 -10.28 -4.75
CA GLN A 342 13.35 -10.91 -3.42
C GLN A 342 12.44 -12.14 -3.39
N ILE A 343 12.57 -12.93 -2.33
CA ILE A 343 11.65 -14.01 -1.99
C ILE A 343 10.50 -13.43 -1.18
N GLY A 344 9.29 -13.93 -1.37
CA GLY A 344 8.08 -13.46 -0.69
C GLY A 344 7.79 -14.15 0.62
N GLU A 345 6.84 -13.59 1.38
CA GLU A 345 6.37 -14.10 2.67
C GLU A 345 5.75 -15.49 2.60
N PHE A 346 5.15 -15.86 1.49
CA PHE A 346 4.57 -17.20 1.34
C PHE A 346 5.62 -18.31 1.29
N ALA A 347 6.89 -17.99 1.01
CA ALA A 347 7.97 -18.96 1.07
C ALA A 347 8.14 -19.55 2.48
N PHE A 348 7.96 -18.75 3.54
CA PHE A 348 8.01 -19.23 4.92
C PHE A 348 6.98 -20.33 5.17
N VAL A 349 5.76 -20.11 4.69
CA VAL A 349 4.67 -21.08 4.84
C VAL A 349 4.92 -22.35 4.04
N LEU A 350 5.33 -22.19 2.78
CA LEU A 350 5.58 -23.33 1.89
C LEU A 350 6.77 -24.17 2.38
N VAL A 351 7.84 -23.54 2.87
CA VAL A 351 9.02 -24.21 3.42
C VAL A 351 8.64 -24.99 4.68
N ASN A 352 7.88 -24.36 5.61
CA ASN A 352 7.42 -25.02 6.82
C ASN A 352 6.50 -26.20 6.50
N TYR A 353 5.51 -26.01 5.63
CA TYR A 353 4.61 -27.09 5.19
C TYR A 353 5.34 -28.22 4.49
N SER A 354 6.36 -27.91 3.66
CA SER A 354 7.18 -28.92 3.01
C SER A 354 8.03 -29.73 4.01
N THR A 355 8.39 -29.13 5.15
CA THR A 355 9.09 -29.83 6.24
C THR A 355 8.14 -30.77 6.99
N GLN A 356 6.91 -30.36 7.25
CA GLN A 356 5.86 -31.22 7.82
C GLN A 356 5.56 -32.42 6.91
N LEU A 357 5.70 -32.25 5.59
CA LEU A 357 5.56 -33.32 4.60
C LEU A 357 6.86 -34.15 4.40
N TYR A 358 7.89 -33.97 5.22
CA TYR A 358 9.21 -34.63 5.12
C TYR A 358 9.92 -34.46 3.77
N LEU A 359 9.54 -33.46 2.98
CA LEU A 359 10.24 -33.09 1.74
C LEU A 359 11.56 -32.37 2.00
N LEU A 360 11.62 -31.60 3.08
CA LEU A 360 12.80 -30.87 3.51
C LEU A 360 13.28 -31.38 4.87
N SER A 361 14.59 -31.45 5.05
CA SER A 361 15.17 -31.73 6.39
C SER A 361 15.03 -30.50 7.29
N PRO A 362 14.96 -30.66 8.63
CA PRO A 362 14.89 -29.51 9.56
C PRO A 362 16.02 -28.51 9.35
N GLN A 363 17.26 -29.00 9.10
CA GLN A 363 18.41 -28.12 8.83
C GLN A 363 18.23 -27.30 7.55
N LEU A 364 17.73 -27.92 6.45
CA LEU A 364 17.51 -27.23 5.20
C LEU A 364 16.35 -26.22 5.35
N ASN A 365 15.31 -26.55 6.13
CA ASN A 365 14.24 -25.61 6.47
C ASN A 365 14.80 -24.33 7.09
N GLU A 366 15.63 -24.44 8.14
CA GLU A 366 16.24 -23.29 8.81
C GLU A 366 17.11 -22.46 7.84
N GLN A 367 17.87 -23.12 6.95
CA GLN A 367 18.67 -22.43 5.92
C GLN A 367 17.78 -21.66 4.93
N LEU A 368 16.70 -22.28 4.42
CA LEU A 368 15.79 -21.64 3.47
C LEU A 368 15.01 -20.48 4.11
N MET A 369 14.63 -20.62 5.39
CA MET A 369 14.01 -19.54 6.17
C MET A 369 14.96 -18.34 6.31
N ALA A 370 16.22 -18.58 6.66
CA ALA A 370 17.25 -17.54 6.76
C ALA A 370 17.50 -16.85 5.42
N ILE A 371 17.62 -17.61 4.32
CA ILE A 371 17.77 -17.07 2.96
C ILE A 371 16.58 -16.17 2.60
N THR A 372 15.36 -16.61 2.88
CA THR A 372 14.14 -15.83 2.63
C THR A 372 14.17 -14.50 3.36
N ALA A 373 14.45 -14.52 4.67
CA ALA A 373 14.51 -13.29 5.48
C ALA A 373 15.59 -12.31 4.99
N ILE A 374 16.80 -12.83 4.67
CA ILE A 374 17.91 -12.00 4.16
C ILE A 374 17.52 -11.34 2.82
N THR A 375 16.91 -12.10 1.89
CA THR A 375 16.50 -11.51 0.59
C THR A 375 15.46 -10.41 0.76
N MET A 376 14.54 -10.55 1.70
CA MET A 376 13.54 -9.52 2.01
C MET A 376 14.20 -8.24 2.56
N CYS A 377 15.21 -8.38 3.44
CA CYS A 377 15.97 -7.25 3.99
C CYS A 377 16.81 -6.53 2.94
N VAL A 378 17.27 -7.21 1.89
CA VAL A 378 18.09 -6.63 0.82
C VAL A 378 17.26 -5.76 -0.16
N THR A 379 15.96 -5.99 -0.26
CA THR A 379 15.09 -5.30 -1.25
C THR A 379 15.13 -3.76 -1.19
N PRO A 380 15.01 -3.11 -0.02
CA PRO A 380 15.10 -1.65 0.04
C PRO A 380 16.46 -1.14 -0.47
N ILE A 381 17.52 -1.87 -0.22
CA ILE A 381 18.86 -1.54 -0.71
C ILE A 381 18.90 -1.61 -2.24
N LEU A 382 18.33 -2.65 -2.83
CA LEU A 382 18.22 -2.79 -4.28
C LEU A 382 17.40 -1.65 -4.90
N LEU A 383 16.32 -1.21 -4.25
CA LEU A 383 15.52 -0.08 -4.71
C LEU A 383 16.27 1.25 -4.61
N ILE A 384 17.06 1.47 -3.56
CA ILE A 384 17.94 2.63 -3.44
C ILE A 384 19.02 2.62 -4.54
N ILE A 385 19.58 1.44 -4.85
CA ILE A 385 20.53 1.28 -5.96
C ILE A 385 19.86 1.65 -7.28
N ASN A 386 18.63 1.18 -7.53
CA ASN A 386 17.87 1.55 -8.73
C ASN A 386 17.71 3.07 -8.85
N GLU A 387 17.31 3.75 -7.78
CA GLU A 387 17.12 5.21 -7.78
C GLU A 387 18.43 5.99 -7.99
N LYS A 388 19.51 5.52 -7.36
CA LYS A 388 20.78 6.24 -7.38
C LYS A 388 21.56 6.04 -8.68
N PHE A 389 21.52 4.84 -9.27
CA PHE A 389 22.38 4.46 -10.39
C PHE A 389 21.65 4.28 -11.72
N ILE A 390 20.39 3.86 -11.71
CA ILE A 390 19.65 3.46 -12.91
C ILE A 390 18.63 4.51 -13.33
N GLU A 391 17.98 5.22 -12.39
CA GLU A 391 17.20 6.41 -12.74
C GLU A 391 18.18 7.49 -13.22
N PRO A 392 18.38 7.68 -14.51
CA PRO A 392 19.38 8.62 -14.95
C PRO A 392 18.89 10.02 -14.62
N LYS A 393 19.62 10.72 -13.78
CA LYS A 393 19.53 12.19 -13.62
C LYS A 393 19.54 12.94 -14.96
N LYS A 394 19.86 12.26 -16.07
CA LYS A 394 20.00 12.79 -17.43
C LYS A 394 18.82 12.54 -18.37
N ILE A 395 17.94 11.56 -18.15
CA ILE A 395 16.78 11.36 -19.05
C ILE A 395 15.75 12.47 -18.84
N PHE A 396 15.70 13.08 -17.67
CA PHE A 396 14.81 14.20 -17.40
C PHE A 396 15.18 15.45 -18.20
N VAL A 397 16.47 15.71 -18.39
CA VAL A 397 16.94 16.88 -19.16
C VAL A 397 16.86 16.59 -20.66
N LYS A 398 17.18 15.38 -21.12
CA LYS A 398 17.23 15.05 -22.54
C LYS A 398 15.85 14.92 -23.20
N ASN A 399 14.82 14.46 -22.48
CA ASN A 399 13.44 14.47 -22.98
C ASN A 399 12.80 15.87 -22.94
N MET A 400 13.34 16.79 -22.15
CA MET A 400 12.92 18.20 -22.21
C MET A 400 13.63 18.96 -23.35
N GLU A 401 14.86 18.60 -23.67
CA GLU A 401 15.62 19.24 -24.76
C GLU A 401 15.25 18.70 -26.15
N SER A 402 14.76 17.46 -26.27
CA SER A 402 14.43 16.87 -27.58
C SER A 402 13.01 17.14 -28.07
N GLU A 403 12.09 17.66 -27.22
CA GLU A 403 10.72 18.00 -27.62
C GLU A 403 10.39 19.50 -27.59
N SER A 404 11.34 20.37 -27.26
CA SER A 404 11.13 21.83 -27.24
C SER A 404 12.01 22.54 -28.24
N HIS A 405 11.77 22.35 -29.55
CA HIS A 405 12.33 23.20 -30.60
C HIS A 405 11.46 24.42 -30.93
N GLU A 406 10.43 24.71 -30.13
CA GLU A 406 9.81 26.03 -30.16
C GLU A 406 10.37 26.90 -29.02
N PRO A 407 10.79 28.15 -29.31
CA PRO A 407 11.20 29.08 -28.27
C PRO A 407 10.07 29.26 -27.28
N ILE A 408 10.35 29.03 -25.99
CA ILE A 408 9.39 29.13 -24.88
C ILE A 408 8.78 30.54 -24.92
N LYS A 409 7.58 30.67 -25.47
CA LYS A 409 6.77 31.89 -25.27
C LYS A 409 6.50 31.98 -23.77
N LYS A 410 7.18 32.93 -23.12
CA LYS A 410 7.14 33.18 -21.68
C LYS A 410 5.69 33.40 -21.26
N GLN A 411 5.16 32.47 -20.48
CA GLN A 411 3.82 32.63 -19.89
C GLN A 411 3.98 33.20 -18.49
N ARG A 412 3.09 34.13 -18.13
CA ARG A 412 3.18 34.87 -16.88
C ARG A 412 2.72 34.06 -15.66
N ILE A 413 2.06 32.92 -15.86
CA ILE A 413 1.42 32.12 -14.82
C ILE A 413 1.95 30.69 -14.86
N ILE A 414 2.34 30.16 -13.70
CA ILE A 414 2.70 28.76 -13.50
C ILE A 414 1.71 28.13 -12.53
N ILE A 415 1.13 26.98 -12.89
CA ILE A 415 0.25 26.17 -12.03
C ILE A 415 0.98 24.86 -11.71
N VAL A 416 1.18 24.60 -10.44
CA VAL A 416 1.79 23.36 -9.93
C VAL A 416 0.69 22.45 -9.34
N GLY A 417 0.53 21.26 -9.93
CA GLY A 417 -0.54 20.32 -9.62
C GLY A 417 -1.83 20.62 -10.38
N PHE A 418 -2.15 19.78 -11.35
CA PHE A 418 -3.38 19.91 -12.15
C PHE A 418 -4.39 18.81 -11.81
N GLY A 419 -4.49 18.49 -10.51
CA GLY A 419 -5.53 17.66 -9.93
C GLY A 419 -6.91 18.33 -10.02
N PHE A 420 -7.86 17.92 -9.16
CA PHE A 420 -9.22 18.46 -9.20
C PHE A 420 -9.24 19.99 -9.01
N PHE A 421 -8.56 20.51 -7.98
CA PHE A 421 -8.52 21.94 -7.68
C PHE A 421 -7.79 22.73 -8.77
N GLY A 422 -6.55 22.34 -9.11
CA GLY A 422 -5.74 23.05 -10.11
C GLY A 422 -6.36 23.02 -11.52
N SER A 423 -7.06 21.93 -11.89
CA SER A 423 -7.75 21.84 -13.17
C SER A 423 -8.95 22.77 -13.25
N THR A 424 -9.66 23.00 -12.15
CA THR A 424 -10.78 23.96 -12.08
C THR A 424 -10.26 25.38 -12.25
N VAL A 425 -9.19 25.75 -11.54
CA VAL A 425 -8.53 27.06 -11.71
C VAL A 425 -8.02 27.24 -13.15
N GLY A 426 -7.31 26.24 -13.67
CA GLY A 426 -6.74 26.33 -15.02
C GLY A 426 -7.79 26.40 -16.13
N ARG A 427 -8.93 25.72 -15.99
CA ARG A 427 -10.05 25.82 -16.95
C ARG A 427 -10.68 27.20 -16.95
N LEU A 428 -10.89 27.79 -15.78
CA LEU A 428 -11.43 29.15 -15.67
C LEU A 428 -10.48 30.17 -16.29
N LEU A 429 -9.17 30.10 -15.99
CA LEU A 429 -8.17 30.97 -16.61
C LEU A 429 -8.15 30.84 -18.13
N ARG A 430 -8.25 29.61 -18.63
CA ARG A 430 -8.26 29.36 -20.08
C ARG A 430 -9.52 29.92 -20.75
N SER A 431 -10.69 29.88 -20.10
CA SER A 431 -11.94 30.43 -20.65
C SER A 431 -11.89 31.95 -20.86
N THR A 432 -11.02 32.64 -20.10
CA THR A 432 -10.75 34.09 -20.27
C THR A 432 -9.59 34.37 -21.25
N GLY A 433 -9.08 33.36 -21.95
CA GLY A 433 -7.93 33.49 -22.85
C GLY A 433 -6.57 33.55 -22.14
N THR A 434 -6.55 33.47 -20.81
CA THR A 434 -5.31 33.53 -20.01
C THR A 434 -4.55 32.21 -20.12
N LYS A 435 -3.29 32.27 -20.61
CA LYS A 435 -2.43 31.10 -20.79
C LYS A 435 -1.56 30.87 -19.56
N ALA A 436 -1.53 29.64 -19.07
CA ALA A 436 -0.69 29.21 -17.96
C ALA A 436 0.22 28.03 -18.35
N THR A 437 1.41 27.97 -17.78
CA THR A 437 2.28 26.80 -17.82
C THR A 437 1.87 25.87 -16.69
N ILE A 438 1.65 24.59 -16.98
CA ILE A 438 1.22 23.60 -15.99
C ILE A 438 2.37 22.65 -15.69
N LEU A 439 2.63 22.40 -14.40
CA LEU A 439 3.52 21.35 -13.90
C LEU A 439 2.71 20.27 -13.20
N ASP A 440 2.86 19.02 -13.61
CA ASP A 440 2.22 17.89 -12.94
C ASP A 440 3.12 16.64 -12.98
N ASN A 441 3.09 15.84 -11.93
CA ASN A 441 3.86 14.61 -11.81
C ASN A 441 3.10 13.34 -12.25
N ASP A 442 1.84 13.46 -12.68
CA ASP A 442 1.05 12.35 -13.25
C ASP A 442 1.22 12.32 -14.77
N ALA A 443 2.00 11.34 -15.25
CA ALA A 443 2.29 11.18 -16.68
C ALA A 443 1.02 10.94 -17.55
N ARG A 444 -0.01 10.28 -17.02
CA ARG A 444 -1.27 10.05 -17.75
C ARG A 444 -2.03 11.36 -17.91
N ARG A 445 -2.09 12.15 -16.83
CA ARG A 445 -2.74 13.47 -16.84
C ARG A 445 -2.01 14.42 -17.77
N VAL A 446 -0.69 14.45 -17.72
CA VAL A 446 0.15 15.26 -18.62
C VAL A 446 -0.12 14.91 -20.08
N ASN A 447 -0.15 13.64 -20.46
CA ASN A 447 -0.44 13.21 -21.83
C ASN A 447 -1.85 13.60 -22.27
N LEU A 448 -2.84 13.41 -21.41
CA LEU A 448 -4.23 13.82 -21.68
C LEU A 448 -4.36 15.34 -21.86
N LEU A 449 -3.67 16.11 -21.05
CA LEU A 449 -3.71 17.58 -21.13
C LEU A 449 -3.00 18.09 -22.39
N ARG A 450 -1.87 17.48 -22.76
CA ARG A 450 -1.16 17.81 -24.01
C ARG A 450 -2.02 17.54 -25.24
N SER A 451 -2.72 16.39 -25.29
CA SER A 451 -3.62 16.05 -26.39
C SER A 451 -4.80 17.04 -26.51
N ASN A 452 -5.15 17.71 -25.41
CA ASN A 452 -6.19 18.75 -25.35
C ASN A 452 -5.62 20.20 -25.51
N GLY A 453 -4.37 20.32 -25.93
CA GLY A 453 -3.75 21.62 -26.24
C GLY A 453 -3.35 22.47 -25.03
N PHE A 454 -3.16 21.84 -23.86
CA PHE A 454 -2.57 22.53 -22.70
C PHE A 454 -1.04 22.44 -22.76
N LYS A 455 -0.36 23.52 -22.38
CA LYS A 455 1.09 23.53 -22.22
C LYS A 455 1.47 22.94 -20.86
N VAL A 456 1.80 21.65 -20.84
CA VAL A 456 2.04 20.91 -19.61
C VAL A 456 3.43 20.31 -19.61
N TYR A 457 4.16 20.51 -18.52
CA TYR A 457 5.45 19.88 -18.24
C TYR A 457 5.23 18.75 -17.24
N TYR A 458 5.80 17.59 -17.58
CA TYR A 458 5.86 16.46 -16.65
C TYR A 458 7.03 16.63 -15.71
N GLY A 459 6.79 16.60 -14.41
CA GLY A 459 7.86 16.60 -13.41
C GLY A 459 7.39 16.89 -12.00
N ASP A 460 8.27 16.56 -11.06
CA ASP A 460 8.10 16.84 -9.65
C ASP A 460 8.60 18.26 -9.34
N ALA A 461 7.70 19.17 -9.05
CA ALA A 461 8.00 20.57 -8.79
C ALA A 461 8.81 20.81 -7.50
N THR A 462 8.91 19.81 -6.60
CA THR A 462 9.76 19.90 -5.40
C THR A 462 11.25 19.81 -5.75
N LYS A 463 11.59 19.29 -6.95
CA LYS A 463 12.99 19.15 -7.38
C LYS A 463 13.57 20.49 -7.85
N PRO A 464 14.78 20.84 -7.37
CA PRO A 464 15.49 22.05 -7.82
C PRO A 464 15.65 22.07 -9.35
N GLY A 465 15.34 23.19 -9.97
CA GLY A 465 15.44 23.37 -11.43
C GLY A 465 14.14 23.14 -12.20
N MET A 466 13.16 22.42 -11.65
CA MET A 466 11.90 22.17 -12.35
C MET A 466 11.06 23.44 -12.52
N LEU A 467 10.98 24.28 -11.50
CA LEU A 467 10.34 25.60 -11.58
C LEU A 467 11.06 26.51 -12.58
N ARG A 468 12.39 26.48 -12.61
CA ARG A 468 13.19 27.24 -13.58
C ARG A 468 12.89 26.81 -15.02
N SER A 469 12.84 25.50 -15.26
CA SER A 469 12.48 24.94 -16.56
C SER A 469 11.05 25.28 -17.00
N ALA A 470 10.13 25.45 -16.04
CA ALA A 470 8.77 25.91 -16.30
C ALA A 470 8.66 27.42 -16.59
N GLY A 471 9.76 28.16 -16.44
CA GLY A 471 9.83 29.60 -16.71
C GLY A 471 9.64 30.49 -15.48
N ALA A 472 9.94 30.01 -14.27
CA ALA A 472 9.76 30.76 -13.02
C ALA A 472 10.57 32.08 -12.96
N GLU A 473 11.68 32.16 -13.70
CA GLU A 473 12.50 33.39 -13.78
C GLU A 473 11.77 34.58 -14.46
N THR A 474 10.74 34.26 -15.26
CA THR A 474 10.03 35.28 -16.06
C THR A 474 8.54 35.28 -15.82
N ALA A 475 8.06 34.40 -14.96
CA ALA A 475 6.66 34.36 -14.52
C ALA A 475 6.41 35.43 -13.45
N ASP A 476 5.16 35.88 -13.37
CA ASP A 476 4.69 36.81 -12.35
C ASP A 476 3.96 36.08 -11.23
N LEU A 477 3.27 34.98 -11.58
CA LEU A 477 2.38 34.26 -10.67
C LEU A 477 2.71 32.78 -10.59
N LEU A 478 2.76 32.27 -9.36
CA LEU A 478 2.91 30.85 -9.04
C LEU A 478 1.69 30.37 -8.25
N ILE A 479 0.98 29.36 -8.75
CA ILE A 479 -0.20 28.77 -8.13
C ILE A 479 0.13 27.36 -7.69
N LEU A 480 0.13 27.10 -6.37
CA LEU A 480 0.42 25.82 -5.76
C LEU A 480 -0.88 25.08 -5.41
N CYS A 481 -1.16 23.98 -6.12
CA CYS A 481 -2.40 23.23 -6.03
C CYS A 481 -2.19 21.73 -5.69
N LEU A 482 -1.04 21.36 -5.13
CA LEU A 482 -0.76 19.96 -4.77
C LEU A 482 -1.61 19.53 -3.57
N ASP A 483 -1.90 18.22 -3.50
CA ASP A 483 -2.66 17.64 -2.38
C ASP A 483 -1.83 17.50 -1.10
N ASN A 484 -0.52 17.40 -1.21
CA ASN A 484 0.39 17.24 -0.07
C ASN A 484 0.88 18.61 0.41
N PHE A 485 0.66 18.89 1.70
CA PHE A 485 1.11 20.12 2.37
C PHE A 485 2.63 20.30 2.27
N GLU A 486 3.41 19.26 2.63
CA GLU A 486 4.87 19.32 2.68
C GLU A 486 5.48 19.64 1.30
N SER A 487 4.87 19.11 0.24
CA SER A 487 5.27 19.42 -1.13
C SER A 487 5.01 20.88 -1.50
N ASN A 488 3.81 21.41 -1.17
CA ASN A 488 3.49 22.82 -1.39
C ASN A 488 4.42 23.72 -0.58
N TYR A 489 4.72 23.35 0.66
CA TYR A 489 5.58 24.09 1.57
C TYR A 489 7.04 24.14 1.07
N SER A 490 7.59 23.00 0.68
CA SER A 490 8.93 22.89 0.12
C SER A 490 9.10 23.72 -1.17
N ILE A 491 8.09 23.69 -2.05
CA ILE A 491 8.08 24.50 -3.28
C ILE A 491 8.00 25.98 -2.95
N LEU A 492 7.19 26.35 -1.96
CA LEU A 492 7.05 27.71 -1.48
C LEU A 492 8.39 28.29 -0.98
N GLU A 493 9.08 27.56 -0.10
CA GLU A 493 10.40 27.99 0.43
C GLU A 493 11.42 28.15 -0.71
N TYR A 494 11.48 27.17 -1.61
CA TYR A 494 12.38 27.24 -2.75
C TYR A 494 12.04 28.41 -3.68
N ALA A 495 10.76 28.65 -3.96
CA ALA A 495 10.31 29.74 -4.84
C ALA A 495 10.62 31.11 -4.23
N LYS A 496 10.37 31.32 -2.95
CA LYS A 496 10.69 32.58 -2.25
C LYS A 496 12.18 32.88 -2.24
N LYS A 497 13.00 31.85 -2.04
CA LYS A 497 14.46 32.01 -2.01
C LYS A 497 15.05 32.33 -3.38
N ASN A 498 14.56 31.71 -4.45
CA ASN A 498 15.18 31.75 -5.77
C ASN A 498 14.44 32.65 -6.78
N PHE A 499 13.16 32.94 -6.55
CA PHE A 499 12.29 33.73 -7.44
C PHE A 499 11.42 34.72 -6.65
N PRO A 500 12.03 35.70 -5.96
CA PRO A 500 11.33 36.63 -5.07
C PRO A 500 10.29 37.52 -5.78
N GLN A 501 10.35 37.63 -7.10
CA GLN A 501 9.39 38.36 -7.92
C GLN A 501 8.03 37.64 -8.07
N LEU A 502 7.96 36.32 -7.77
CA LEU A 502 6.75 35.56 -7.95
C LEU A 502 5.71 35.89 -6.88
N LYS A 503 4.51 36.31 -7.29
CA LYS A 503 3.37 36.37 -6.41
C LYS A 503 2.77 34.96 -6.27
N ILE A 504 2.74 34.44 -5.04
CA ILE A 504 2.38 33.05 -4.78
C ILE A 504 0.94 32.95 -4.28
N PHE A 505 0.18 32.05 -4.91
CA PHE A 505 -1.17 31.63 -4.53
C PHE A 505 -1.10 30.18 -4.10
N VAL A 506 -1.62 29.84 -2.91
CA VAL A 506 -1.52 28.49 -2.39
C VAL A 506 -2.88 27.94 -1.96
N ARG A 507 -3.12 26.68 -2.30
CA ARG A 507 -4.23 25.89 -1.78
C ARG A 507 -3.86 25.35 -0.40
N ALA A 508 -4.78 25.47 0.55
CA ALA A 508 -4.73 24.83 1.86
C ALA A 508 -5.95 23.93 2.05
N LYS A 509 -5.79 22.78 2.69
CA LYS A 509 -6.92 21.88 2.99
C LYS A 509 -7.73 22.36 4.18
N ASN A 510 -7.05 22.90 5.21
CA ASN A 510 -7.65 23.24 6.48
C ASN A 510 -7.07 24.56 7.05
N ARG A 511 -7.54 24.97 8.24
CA ARG A 511 -7.06 26.18 8.92
C ARG A 511 -5.60 26.08 9.37
N LEU A 512 -5.13 24.89 9.81
CA LEU A 512 -3.77 24.71 10.29
C LEU A 512 -2.75 24.94 9.17
N GLU A 513 -2.95 24.31 8.00
CA GLU A 513 -2.11 24.56 6.83
C GLU A 513 -2.12 26.05 6.42
N ALA A 514 -3.28 26.71 6.54
CA ALA A 514 -3.37 28.14 6.24
C ALA A 514 -2.55 29.00 7.22
N TYR A 515 -2.48 28.63 8.50
CA TYR A 515 -1.63 29.33 9.49
C TYR A 515 -0.15 29.20 9.12
N ASP A 516 0.29 27.99 8.76
CA ASP A 516 1.68 27.74 8.39
C ASP A 516 2.10 28.55 7.14
N PHE A 517 1.23 28.63 6.13
CA PHE A 517 1.49 29.45 4.95
C PHE A 517 1.49 30.96 5.26
N LEU A 518 0.58 31.44 6.13
CA LEU A 518 0.57 32.84 6.57
C LEU A 518 1.84 33.20 7.34
N ASN A 519 2.26 32.33 8.26
CA ASN A 519 3.46 32.51 9.05
C ASN A 519 4.72 32.53 8.19
N ASN A 520 4.68 31.86 7.04
CA ASN A 520 5.69 31.94 6.00
C ASN A 520 5.45 33.10 5.01
N GLY A 521 4.62 34.08 5.32
CA GLY A 521 4.43 35.29 4.56
C GLY A 521 3.78 35.08 3.18
N VAL A 522 2.79 34.20 3.07
CA VAL A 522 1.92 34.07 1.91
C VAL A 522 0.57 34.68 2.22
N ASP A 523 0.16 35.69 1.49
CA ASP A 523 -1.12 36.38 1.71
C ASP A 523 -2.28 35.74 0.93
N ASN A 524 -1.99 35.10 -0.21
CA ASN A 524 -3.01 34.55 -1.08
C ASN A 524 -3.22 33.05 -0.83
N ILE A 525 -3.98 32.74 0.21
CA ILE A 525 -4.28 31.37 0.63
C ILE A 525 -5.75 31.06 0.39
N TYR A 526 -6.02 29.92 -0.23
CA TYR A 526 -7.36 29.47 -0.58
C TYR A 526 -7.63 28.11 0.05
N ARG A 527 -8.59 28.05 0.98
CA ARG A 527 -9.02 26.79 1.58
C ARG A 527 -9.97 26.08 0.64
N GLU A 528 -9.65 24.84 0.31
CA GLU A 528 -10.28 24.07 -0.76
C GLU A 528 -11.80 23.95 -0.63
N THR A 529 -12.29 23.62 0.55
CA THR A 529 -13.69 23.28 0.80
C THR A 529 -14.53 24.46 1.29
N LEU A 530 -13.90 25.56 1.74
CA LEU A 530 -14.60 26.67 2.39
C LEU A 530 -15.67 27.31 1.51
N GLY A 531 -15.34 27.62 0.27
CA GLY A 531 -16.30 28.26 -0.66
C GLY A 531 -17.53 27.40 -0.87
N THR A 532 -17.33 26.14 -1.24
CA THR A 532 -18.41 25.17 -1.47
C THR A 532 -19.24 24.91 -0.22
N ALA A 533 -18.61 24.85 0.97
CA ALA A 533 -19.33 24.67 2.22
C ALA A 533 -20.22 25.87 2.56
N VAL A 534 -19.73 27.09 2.31
CA VAL A 534 -20.53 28.31 2.51
C VAL A 534 -21.67 28.40 1.50
N ASP A 535 -21.43 28.06 0.23
CA ASP A 535 -22.49 28.03 -0.79
C ASP A 535 -23.59 27.03 -0.41
N MET A 536 -23.21 25.84 0.06
CA MET A 536 -24.17 24.85 0.55
C MET A 536 -24.94 25.38 1.78
N ALA A 537 -24.26 26.01 2.74
CA ALA A 537 -24.92 26.61 3.92
C ALA A 537 -25.91 27.71 3.51
N VAL A 538 -25.56 28.54 2.53
CA VAL A 538 -26.45 29.57 1.97
C VAL A 538 -27.71 28.93 1.34
N ASP A 539 -27.55 27.80 0.63
CA ASP A 539 -28.70 27.12 0.04
C ASP A 539 -29.60 26.45 1.09
N VAL A 540 -29.00 25.90 2.16
CA VAL A 540 -29.73 25.40 3.33
C VAL A 540 -30.52 26.51 3.99
N LEU A 541 -29.93 27.69 4.23
CA LEU A 541 -30.62 28.85 4.82
C LEU A 541 -31.80 29.29 3.97
N LYS A 542 -31.67 29.28 2.65
CA LYS A 542 -32.82 29.55 1.75
C LYS A 542 -33.91 28.50 1.89
N ALA A 543 -33.54 27.21 2.00
CA ALA A 543 -34.50 26.11 2.15
C ALA A 543 -35.25 26.17 3.50
N THR A 544 -34.63 26.75 4.54
CA THR A 544 -35.29 27.01 5.84
C THR A 544 -36.17 28.27 5.86
N GLY A 545 -36.33 28.94 4.72
CA GLY A 545 -37.23 30.07 4.57
C GLY A 545 -36.58 31.47 4.63
N MET A 546 -35.24 31.52 4.74
CA MET A 546 -34.54 32.81 4.70
C MET A 546 -34.60 33.43 3.28
N ARG A 547 -34.77 34.74 3.17
CA ARG A 547 -34.71 35.46 1.90
C ARG A 547 -33.36 35.24 1.21
N ALA A 548 -33.37 34.95 -0.10
CA ALA A 548 -32.14 34.58 -0.83
C ALA A 548 -31.03 35.65 -0.76
N TYR A 549 -31.40 36.92 -0.72
CA TYR A 549 -30.45 38.03 -0.55
C TYR A 549 -29.79 38.00 0.83
N ALA A 550 -30.56 37.85 1.90
CA ALA A 550 -30.05 37.78 3.27
C ALA A 550 -29.10 36.59 3.48
N ALA A 551 -29.49 35.42 2.99
CA ALA A 551 -28.64 34.22 3.06
C ALA A 551 -27.30 34.41 2.31
N ARG A 552 -27.29 34.99 1.13
CA ARG A 552 -26.07 35.29 0.37
C ARG A 552 -25.19 36.32 1.07
N ARG A 553 -25.78 37.38 1.64
CA ARG A 553 -25.06 38.42 2.40
C ARG A 553 -24.39 37.79 3.62
N LEU A 554 -25.10 36.94 4.37
CA LEU A 554 -24.58 36.23 5.52
C LEU A 554 -23.39 35.33 5.12
N GLY A 555 -23.49 34.57 4.06
CA GLY A 555 -22.39 33.75 3.56
C GLY A 555 -21.15 34.56 3.18
N ARG A 556 -21.31 35.70 2.50
CA ARG A 556 -20.20 36.59 2.17
C ARG A 556 -19.53 37.14 3.44
N ARG A 557 -20.33 37.61 4.41
CA ARG A 557 -19.82 38.15 5.66
C ARG A 557 -19.07 37.09 6.49
N PHE A 558 -19.62 35.88 6.58
CA PHE A 558 -18.94 34.74 7.18
C PHE A 558 -17.55 34.51 6.58
N MET A 559 -17.42 34.51 5.25
CA MET A 559 -16.14 34.36 4.55
C MET A 559 -15.13 35.46 4.92
N LEU A 560 -15.56 36.70 5.09
CA LEU A 560 -14.69 37.81 5.48
C LEU A 560 -14.23 37.69 6.93
N ILE A 561 -15.15 37.40 7.84
CA ILE A 561 -14.85 37.21 9.28
C ILE A 561 -13.89 36.04 9.47
N ASP A 562 -14.17 34.90 8.85
CA ASP A 562 -13.34 33.71 8.90
C ASP A 562 -11.92 33.98 8.38
N LYS A 563 -11.79 34.72 7.27
CA LYS A 563 -10.48 35.10 6.71
C LYS A 563 -9.70 36.03 7.65
N ALA A 564 -10.37 36.98 8.29
CA ALA A 564 -9.76 37.88 9.26
C ALA A 564 -9.32 37.13 10.53
N MET A 565 -10.15 36.19 11.03
CA MET A 565 -9.82 35.33 12.16
C MET A 565 -8.61 34.44 11.89
N VAL A 566 -8.55 33.80 10.74
CA VAL A 566 -7.40 32.97 10.36
C VAL A 566 -6.11 33.79 10.37
N ARG A 567 -6.13 35.02 9.88
CA ARG A 567 -4.96 35.92 9.93
C ARG A 567 -4.57 36.33 11.35
N LYS A 568 -5.57 36.57 12.24
CA LYS A 568 -5.33 36.92 13.63
C LYS A 568 -4.71 35.76 14.41
N LEU A 569 -5.31 34.57 14.30
CA LEU A 569 -4.85 33.36 15.00
C LEU A 569 -3.48 32.89 14.52
N ALA A 570 -3.15 33.03 13.24
CA ALA A 570 -1.82 32.72 12.74
C ALA A 570 -0.73 33.57 13.42
N LYS A 571 -1.00 34.87 13.69
CA LYS A 571 -0.07 35.76 14.42
C LYS A 571 0.05 35.40 15.90
N GLU A 572 -1.02 34.89 16.51
CA GLU A 572 -1.05 34.48 17.92
C GLU A 572 -0.32 33.14 18.13
N GLN A 573 -0.41 32.24 17.20
CA GLN A 573 0.32 30.95 17.22
C GLN A 573 1.86 31.14 17.26
N LEU A 574 2.39 32.18 16.63
CA LEU A 574 3.81 32.55 16.69
C LEU A 574 4.26 33.06 18.08
N LYS A 575 3.34 33.42 18.96
CA LYS A 575 3.65 34.02 20.28
C LYS A 575 3.59 33.03 21.45
N ASP A 576 3.51 31.69 21.18
CA ASP A 576 3.39 30.64 22.20
C ASP A 576 2.25 30.82 23.24
N GLN A 577 1.26 31.66 22.96
CA GLN A 577 0.09 31.87 23.83
C GLN A 577 -1.12 31.11 23.26
N VAL A 578 -1.00 29.79 23.14
CA VAL A 578 -2.13 28.94 22.71
C VAL A 578 -2.88 28.42 23.93
N THR A 579 -3.76 29.27 24.49
CA THR A 579 -4.93 28.80 25.23
C THR A 579 -6.20 29.45 24.67
N PHE A 580 -6.24 29.61 23.33
CA PHE A 580 -7.48 30.01 22.67
C PHE A 580 -8.25 28.76 22.34
N THR A 581 -9.23 28.43 23.17
CA THR A 581 -10.14 27.31 22.91
C THR A 581 -10.90 27.58 21.61
N LEU A 582 -11.00 26.57 20.76
CA LEU A 582 -11.82 26.60 19.52
C LEU A 582 -13.23 27.15 19.80
N LYS A 583 -13.71 26.99 21.04
CA LYS A 583 -14.97 27.49 21.59
C LYS A 583 -15.05 29.01 21.61
N ASP A 584 -14.00 29.71 22.07
CA ASP A 584 -14.00 31.17 22.13
C ASP A 584 -13.99 31.81 20.75
N SER A 585 -13.33 31.19 19.78
CA SER A 585 -13.36 31.66 18.40
C SER A 585 -14.72 31.45 17.72
N LEU A 586 -15.38 30.33 18.00
CA LEU A 586 -16.74 30.04 17.49
C LEU A 586 -17.79 30.95 18.12
N ASP A 587 -17.66 31.22 19.42
CA ASP A 587 -18.56 32.13 20.13
C ASP A 587 -18.41 33.61 19.70
N GLN A 588 -17.17 34.04 19.37
CA GLN A 588 -16.95 35.38 18.76
C GLN A 588 -17.51 35.45 17.33
N GLU A 589 -17.31 34.41 16.53
CA GLU A 589 -17.84 34.31 15.16
C GLU A 589 -19.38 34.35 15.20
N ALA A 590 -20.01 33.62 16.10
CA ALA A 590 -21.44 33.59 16.29
C ALA A 590 -22.00 34.97 16.74
N LYS A 591 -21.32 35.68 17.69
CA LYS A 591 -21.70 37.01 18.12
C LYS A 591 -21.63 38.05 17.00
N LEU A 592 -20.54 38.08 16.24
CA LEU A 592 -20.38 38.98 15.09
C LEU A 592 -21.41 38.73 13.98
N LEU A 593 -21.85 37.49 13.79
CA LEU A 593 -22.92 37.16 12.85
C LEU A 593 -24.31 37.52 13.39
N ALA A 594 -24.53 37.40 14.70
CA ALA A 594 -25.80 37.75 15.36
C ALA A 594 -26.05 39.27 15.43
N GLU A 595 -25.03 40.05 15.69
CA GLU A 595 -25.12 41.53 15.72
C GLU A 595 -25.60 42.11 14.40
N ASP A 596 -25.32 41.47 13.28
CA ASP A 596 -25.74 41.89 11.94
C ASP A 596 -27.16 41.46 11.58
N SER A 597 -27.70 40.45 12.27
CA SER A 597 -29.09 40.01 12.02
C SER A 597 -30.13 41.00 12.60
N HIS A 598 -29.71 41.85 13.52
CA HIS A 598 -30.57 42.86 14.17
C HIS A 598 -30.49 44.27 13.55
N SER A 599 -29.50 44.55 12.72
CA SER A 599 -29.37 45.87 12.05
C SER A 599 -29.92 45.83 10.62
N PHE A 600 -31.25 45.66 10.45
CA PHE A 600 -31.92 45.91 9.20
C PHE A 600 -32.21 47.43 9.09
N ASP A 601 -31.24 48.21 8.64
CA ASP A 601 -31.46 49.55 8.14
C ASP A 601 -31.20 49.55 6.61
N GLU A 602 -32.22 49.88 5.86
CA GLU A 602 -32.24 49.83 4.36
C GLU A 602 -31.33 50.91 3.73
N SER A 603 -30.66 51.77 4.49
CA SER A 603 -29.99 52.98 4.00
C SER A 603 -28.49 52.78 3.62
N GLN A 604 -27.90 51.63 3.82
CA GLN A 604 -26.46 51.41 3.51
C GLN A 604 -26.25 50.53 2.26
N TRP A 605 -26.71 51.04 1.12
CA TRP A 605 -26.50 50.36 -0.17
C TRP A 605 -25.13 50.60 -0.80
N ASN A 606 -24.29 51.48 -0.26
CA ASN A 606 -23.14 52.01 -1.02
C ASN A 606 -21.77 51.97 -0.37
N ASP A 607 -21.59 51.39 0.80
CA ASP A 607 -20.26 51.42 1.37
C ASP A 607 -19.79 50.03 1.71
N ASN A 608 -18.79 49.56 0.99
CA ASN A 608 -17.63 48.90 1.62
C ASN A 608 -16.76 48.11 0.63
N GLU A 609 -16.18 48.82 -0.35
CA GLU A 609 -14.91 48.41 -0.92
C GLU A 609 -13.71 48.72 -0.01
N GLU A 610 -13.89 49.42 1.11
CA GLU A 610 -12.79 49.90 1.98
C GLU A 610 -12.20 48.89 2.95
N TYR A 611 -12.77 47.68 3.07
CA TYR A 611 -12.17 46.60 3.91
C TYR A 611 -11.31 45.60 3.13
N LEU A 612 -10.93 45.94 1.90
CA LEU A 612 -10.11 45.08 1.04
C LEU A 612 -8.64 45.55 0.91
N ASN A 613 -8.18 46.52 1.72
CA ASN A 613 -6.77 46.92 1.76
C ASN A 613 -6.06 46.44 3.04
#